data_a395aff8f0857d1691481d3306f7166b
#
_entry.id   a395aff8f0857d1691481d3306f7166b
#
_cell.length_a   1.000
_cell.length_b   1.000
_cell.length_c   1.000
_cell.angle_alpha   90.00
_cell.angle_beta   90.00
_cell.angle_gamma   90.00
#
_symmetry.space_group_name_H-M   'P 1'
#
loop_
_entity.id
_entity.type
_entity.pdbx_description
1 polymer ?
#
loop_
_entity_poly.entity_id
_entity_poly.type
_entity_poly.pdbx_seq_one_letter_code
_entity_poly.pdbx_strand_id
1 'polypeptide(L)'
;MKQSYPTCRFVMVVLLFFFMSYGVRAQNQIDYSLQRALKKFEHKFHGTLGIYVYHLKSGKEAFVNADTIFPTASIVKVPILVGLFDKIQQGKLAYHQPMLYRDSLKSGGSGLMQFFKDSTQTDLSTLAALMISYSDNTTALWCQRLAGGGITINRLLAQYGLENTRVNSRTPGREADWKKFGWGQTTPKEMANLLVKIRKGLMVSPAASERMYRLLTHIYYDEYALSEIPPYVQTASKQGMINDSRSELVMVNAPHGDYVFYIATKNIADKSWKTTNESWQLARKISAYLWNYFEPQSAWEPAKGTHRYTDGMEY
;
A
#
# COMPACT_ATOMS: atom_id res chain seq x y z
N MET A 1 -13.33 -76.20 -47.77
CA MET A 1 -12.16 -75.72 -46.95
C MET A 1 -12.34 -74.24 -46.80
N LYS A 2 -12.77 -73.78 -45.61
CA LYS A 2 -12.88 -72.37 -45.26
C LYS A 2 -11.90 -72.15 -44.07
N GLN A 3 -10.84 -71.40 -44.32
CA GLN A 3 -9.90 -70.94 -43.28
C GLN A 3 -10.49 -69.76 -42.55
N SER A 4 -10.62 -69.84 -41.22
CA SER A 4 -10.98 -68.75 -40.34
C SER A 4 -9.70 -68.14 -39.77
N TYR A 5 -9.51 -66.83 -39.94
CA TYR A 5 -8.47 -66.07 -39.27
C TYR A 5 -8.96 -65.52 -37.94
N PRO A 6 -8.19 -65.57 -36.86
CA PRO A 6 -8.57 -64.96 -35.61
C PRO A 6 -8.29 -63.45 -35.60
N THR A 7 -9.31 -62.67 -35.30
CA THR A 7 -9.21 -61.24 -35.09
C THR A 7 -8.55 -60.94 -33.77
N CYS A 8 -7.31 -60.41 -33.84
CA CYS A 8 -6.58 -59.89 -32.69
C CYS A 8 -7.20 -58.54 -32.28
N ARG A 9 -7.92 -58.52 -31.15
CA ARG A 9 -8.39 -57.25 -30.54
C ARG A 9 -7.25 -56.61 -29.80
N PHE A 10 -6.69 -55.52 -30.33
CA PHE A 10 -5.79 -54.61 -29.64
C PHE A 10 -6.60 -53.81 -28.64
N VAL A 11 -6.45 -54.08 -27.35
CA VAL A 11 -6.98 -53.22 -26.27
C VAL A 11 -5.95 -52.09 -26.05
N MET A 12 -6.28 -50.93 -26.56
CA MET A 12 -5.53 -49.69 -26.36
C MET A 12 -5.88 -49.13 -24.98
N VAL A 13 -5.05 -49.40 -23.99
CA VAL A 13 -5.14 -48.82 -22.65
C VAL A 13 -4.61 -47.38 -22.75
N VAL A 14 -5.53 -46.40 -22.82
CA VAL A 14 -5.21 -44.99 -22.72
C VAL A 14 -5.00 -44.66 -21.26
N LEU A 15 -3.75 -44.60 -20.81
CA LEU A 15 -3.35 -44.04 -19.53
C LEU A 15 -3.51 -42.52 -19.58
N LEU A 16 -4.64 -42.03 -19.11
CA LEU A 16 -4.86 -40.62 -18.79
C LEU A 16 -4.01 -40.25 -17.59
N PHE A 17 -2.82 -39.73 -17.83
CA PHE A 17 -2.04 -39.00 -16.83
C PHE A 17 -2.78 -37.69 -16.53
N PHE A 18 -3.58 -37.70 -15.45
CA PHE A 18 -4.01 -36.48 -14.80
C PHE A 18 -2.79 -35.83 -14.18
N PHE A 19 -2.15 -34.90 -14.89
CA PHE A 19 -1.28 -33.92 -14.29
C PHE A 19 -2.13 -33.02 -13.39
N MET A 20 -2.34 -33.41 -12.14
CA MET A 20 -2.69 -32.46 -11.10
C MET A 20 -1.50 -31.51 -10.96
N SER A 21 -1.55 -30.40 -11.66
CA SER A 21 -0.71 -29.24 -11.39
C SER A 21 -1.10 -28.73 -9.99
N TYR A 22 -0.54 -29.34 -8.96
CA TYR A 22 -0.46 -28.68 -7.65
C TYR A 22 0.38 -27.42 -7.90
N GLY A 23 -0.30 -26.29 -8.01
CA GLY A 23 0.35 -25.01 -7.95
C GLY A 23 1.10 -24.93 -6.61
N VAL A 24 2.36 -25.31 -6.61
CA VAL A 24 3.24 -25.05 -5.48
C VAL A 24 3.24 -23.55 -5.33
N ARG A 25 2.42 -23.02 -4.42
CA ARG A 25 2.58 -21.65 -3.97
C ARG A 25 3.99 -21.59 -3.41
N ALA A 26 4.91 -20.96 -4.13
CA ALA A 26 6.23 -20.70 -3.62
C ALA A 26 6.04 -19.99 -2.28
N GLN A 27 6.36 -20.67 -1.20
CA GLN A 27 6.32 -20.11 0.14
C GLN A 27 7.40 -19.03 0.16
N ASN A 28 7.04 -17.82 0.56
CA ASN A 28 8.01 -16.73 0.67
C ASN A 28 9.17 -17.18 1.56
N GLN A 29 10.39 -16.97 1.10
CA GLN A 29 11.59 -17.34 1.83
C GLN A 29 12.01 -16.20 2.76
N ILE A 30 12.24 -16.49 4.03
CA ILE A 30 12.74 -15.49 4.99
C ILE A 30 14.18 -15.12 4.64
N ASP A 31 14.45 -13.82 4.51
CA ASP A 31 15.79 -13.26 4.46
C ASP A 31 16.30 -13.05 5.88
N TYR A 32 17.02 -14.04 6.40
CA TYR A 32 17.51 -14.02 7.78
C TYR A 32 18.51 -12.90 8.06
N SER A 33 19.26 -12.45 7.07
CA SER A 33 20.20 -11.32 7.23
C SER A 33 19.45 -10.03 7.44
N LEU A 34 18.51 -9.73 6.55
CA LEU A 34 17.63 -8.57 6.65
C LEU A 34 16.77 -8.64 7.91
N GLN A 35 16.25 -9.83 8.23
CA GLN A 35 15.43 -10.08 9.44
C GLN A 35 16.16 -9.66 10.72
N ARG A 36 17.45 -10.02 10.85
CA ARG A 36 18.26 -9.62 12.01
C ARG A 36 18.50 -8.11 12.08
N ALA A 37 18.68 -7.47 10.94
CA ALA A 37 18.86 -6.02 10.89
C ALA A 37 17.58 -5.27 11.31
N LEU A 38 16.40 -5.70 10.82
CA LEU A 38 15.12 -5.09 11.18
C LEU A 38 14.83 -5.21 12.68
N LYS A 39 15.16 -6.34 13.32
CA LYS A 39 15.05 -6.50 14.77
C LYS A 39 15.93 -5.54 15.56
N LYS A 40 17.11 -5.15 15.05
CA LYS A 40 17.94 -4.14 15.72
C LYS A 40 17.29 -2.74 15.71
N PHE A 41 16.57 -2.40 14.65
CA PHE A 41 15.79 -1.15 14.62
C PHE A 41 14.65 -1.18 15.65
N GLU A 42 13.93 -2.31 15.76
CA GLU A 42 12.86 -2.49 16.74
C GLU A 42 13.35 -2.25 18.18
N HIS A 43 14.47 -2.87 18.55
CA HIS A 43 15.02 -2.76 19.92
C HIS A 43 15.42 -1.35 20.34
N LYS A 44 15.68 -0.45 19.39
CA LYS A 44 16.12 0.92 19.64
C LYS A 44 14.99 1.92 19.62
N PHE A 45 13.80 1.52 19.23
CA PHE A 45 12.67 2.41 19.02
C PHE A 45 11.78 2.53 20.28
N HIS A 46 11.42 3.76 20.65
CA HIS A 46 10.56 4.03 21.80
C HIS A 46 9.09 4.02 21.41
N GLY A 47 8.59 2.84 21.14
CA GLY A 47 7.21 2.58 20.70
C GLY A 47 7.05 1.16 20.20
N THR A 48 6.01 0.90 19.44
CA THR A 48 5.80 -0.38 18.76
C THR A 48 6.09 -0.20 17.27
N LEU A 49 7.10 -0.88 16.75
CA LEU A 49 7.41 -0.93 15.31
C LEU A 49 6.73 -2.14 14.66
N GLY A 50 6.08 -1.90 13.54
CA GLY A 50 5.66 -2.92 12.59
C GLY A 50 6.31 -2.67 11.24
N ILE A 51 6.92 -3.68 10.65
CA ILE A 51 7.52 -3.58 9.31
C ILE A 51 7.36 -4.90 8.57
N TYR A 52 7.11 -4.80 7.27
CA TYR A 52 7.19 -5.91 6.34
C TYR A 52 7.91 -5.46 5.09
N VAL A 53 8.88 -6.25 4.66
CA VAL A 53 9.69 -6.03 3.45
C VAL A 53 9.56 -7.26 2.57
N TYR A 54 9.34 -7.06 1.27
CA TYR A 54 9.27 -8.13 0.29
C TYR A 54 9.99 -7.72 -1.00
N HIS A 55 10.94 -8.53 -1.45
CA HIS A 55 11.66 -8.36 -2.70
C HIS A 55 11.01 -9.19 -3.79
N LEU A 56 10.39 -8.53 -4.78
CA LEU A 56 9.49 -9.16 -5.75
C LEU A 56 10.19 -10.18 -6.66
N LYS A 57 11.46 -9.94 -7.00
CA LYS A 57 12.24 -10.79 -7.90
C LYS A 57 12.72 -12.08 -7.22
N SER A 58 13.20 -12.00 -5.98
CA SER A 58 13.71 -13.17 -5.26
C SER A 58 12.64 -13.92 -4.47
N GLY A 59 11.48 -13.30 -4.21
CA GLY A 59 10.45 -13.84 -3.32
C GLY A 59 10.84 -13.84 -1.85
N LYS A 60 11.93 -13.16 -1.45
CA LYS A 60 12.37 -13.09 -0.06
C LYS A 60 11.62 -12.03 0.72
N GLU A 61 11.36 -12.33 1.99
CA GLU A 61 10.69 -11.42 2.92
C GLU A 61 11.45 -11.28 4.25
N ALA A 62 11.29 -10.14 4.90
CA ALA A 62 11.74 -9.91 6.27
C ALA A 62 10.73 -8.99 6.98
N PHE A 63 10.57 -9.16 8.30
CA PHE A 63 9.50 -8.45 9.00
C PHE A 63 9.74 -8.33 10.51
N VAL A 64 9.02 -7.38 11.10
CA VAL A 64 8.85 -7.23 12.54
C VAL A 64 7.36 -6.94 12.78
N ASN A 65 6.71 -7.67 13.68
CA ASN A 65 5.30 -7.50 14.02
C ASN A 65 4.37 -7.44 12.77
N ALA A 66 4.66 -8.29 11.76
CA ALA A 66 4.02 -8.23 10.44
C ALA A 66 2.50 -8.41 10.45
N ASP A 67 1.98 -9.17 11.40
CA ASP A 67 0.55 -9.49 11.54
C ASP A 67 -0.13 -8.72 12.69
N THR A 68 0.62 -7.81 13.33
CA THR A 68 0.06 -6.90 14.35
C THR A 68 -0.75 -5.79 13.69
N ILE A 69 -1.91 -5.47 14.27
CA ILE A 69 -2.77 -4.39 13.76
C ILE A 69 -2.21 -3.02 14.18
N PHE A 70 -2.10 -2.13 13.18
CA PHE A 70 -1.70 -0.73 13.34
C PHE A 70 -2.78 0.22 12.78
N PRO A 71 -2.88 1.44 13.33
CA PRO A 71 -3.63 2.52 12.69
C PRO A 71 -3.05 2.81 11.31
N THR A 72 -3.92 3.09 10.35
CA THR A 72 -3.47 3.46 8.99
C THR A 72 -3.25 4.96 8.84
N ALA A 73 -3.95 5.79 9.61
CA ALA A 73 -4.09 7.20 9.28
C ALA A 73 -4.43 7.36 7.78
N SER A 74 -3.70 8.21 7.04
CA SER A 74 -3.94 8.44 5.60
C SER A 74 -3.56 7.28 4.67
N ILE A 75 -2.91 6.23 5.15
CA ILE A 75 -2.70 5.00 4.35
C ILE A 75 -4.04 4.37 3.93
N VAL A 76 -5.12 4.57 4.70
CA VAL A 76 -6.47 4.11 4.36
C VAL A 76 -6.96 4.58 2.97
N LYS A 77 -6.36 5.63 2.43
CA LYS A 77 -6.68 6.17 1.10
C LYS A 77 -6.31 5.20 -0.03
N VAL A 78 -5.36 4.27 0.22
CA VAL A 78 -5.04 3.20 -0.73
C VAL A 78 -6.19 2.18 -0.84
N PRO A 79 -6.74 1.61 0.24
CA PRO A 79 -7.98 0.84 0.19
C PRO A 79 -9.18 1.59 -0.43
N ILE A 80 -9.34 2.88 -0.11
CA ILE A 80 -10.42 3.70 -0.69
C ILE A 80 -10.24 3.81 -2.21
N LEU A 81 -8.99 4.00 -2.69
CA LEU A 81 -8.68 4.04 -4.12
C LEU A 81 -9.06 2.73 -4.81
N VAL A 82 -8.78 1.58 -4.20
CA VAL A 82 -9.20 0.26 -4.71
C VAL A 82 -10.72 0.18 -4.85
N GLY A 83 -11.46 0.60 -3.82
CA GLY A 83 -12.93 0.63 -3.87
C GLY A 83 -13.48 1.58 -4.93
N LEU A 84 -12.81 2.72 -5.16
CA LEU A 84 -13.19 3.66 -6.21
C LEU A 84 -13.02 3.04 -7.60
N PHE A 85 -11.86 2.41 -7.86
CA PHE A 85 -11.59 1.75 -9.13
C PHE A 85 -12.46 0.50 -9.37
N ASP A 86 -12.90 -0.18 -8.31
CA ASP A 86 -13.91 -1.23 -8.42
C ASP A 86 -15.23 -0.69 -8.98
N LYS A 87 -15.69 0.48 -8.54
CA LYS A 87 -16.91 1.12 -9.09
C LYS A 87 -16.73 1.59 -10.53
N ILE A 88 -15.55 2.07 -10.89
CA ILE A 88 -15.23 2.43 -12.29
C ILE A 88 -15.23 1.17 -13.15
N GLN A 89 -14.61 0.08 -12.70
CA GLN A 89 -14.59 -1.20 -13.44
C GLN A 89 -15.98 -1.79 -13.62
N GLN A 90 -16.90 -1.58 -12.67
CA GLN A 90 -18.30 -1.99 -12.77
C GLN A 90 -19.15 -1.07 -13.68
N GLY A 91 -18.57 -0.01 -14.26
CA GLY A 91 -19.29 0.98 -15.06
C GLY A 91 -20.24 1.88 -14.25
N LYS A 92 -20.16 1.87 -12.92
CA LYS A 92 -20.99 2.71 -12.04
C LYS A 92 -20.46 4.13 -11.91
N LEU A 93 -19.19 4.33 -12.20
CA LEU A 93 -18.51 5.63 -12.25
C LEU A 93 -17.65 5.69 -13.51
N ALA A 94 -17.48 6.89 -14.07
CA ALA A 94 -16.50 7.14 -15.12
C ALA A 94 -15.30 7.89 -14.54
N TYR A 95 -14.08 7.53 -14.96
CA TYR A 95 -12.84 8.12 -14.39
C TYR A 95 -12.77 9.65 -14.55
N HIS A 96 -13.27 10.20 -15.67
CA HIS A 96 -13.39 11.63 -15.91
C HIS A 96 -14.82 12.16 -15.70
N GLN A 97 -15.61 11.48 -14.88
CA GLN A 97 -16.96 11.93 -14.54
C GLN A 97 -16.93 13.34 -13.93
N PRO A 98 -17.70 14.30 -14.47
CA PRO A 98 -17.83 15.62 -13.87
C PRO A 98 -18.37 15.55 -12.44
N MET A 99 -17.76 16.32 -11.56
CA MET A 99 -18.09 16.39 -10.14
C MET A 99 -18.28 17.85 -9.73
N LEU A 100 -19.19 18.10 -8.82
CA LEU A 100 -19.44 19.45 -8.28
C LEU A 100 -19.13 19.46 -6.78
N TYR A 101 -18.09 20.23 -6.41
CA TYR A 101 -17.74 20.41 -5.00
C TYR A 101 -18.82 21.21 -4.27
N ARG A 102 -19.12 20.79 -3.05
CA ARG A 102 -20.02 21.49 -2.14
C ARG A 102 -19.37 21.62 -0.77
N ASP A 103 -19.56 22.75 -0.12
CA ASP A 103 -19.02 23.02 1.22
C ASP A 103 -19.44 21.96 2.26
N SER A 104 -20.62 21.33 2.07
CA SER A 104 -21.07 20.21 2.90
C SER A 104 -20.17 18.96 2.82
N LEU A 105 -19.27 18.88 1.85
CA LEU A 105 -18.29 17.80 1.69
C LEU A 105 -16.99 18.07 2.46
N LYS A 106 -16.78 19.31 2.87
CA LYS A 106 -15.54 19.79 3.47
C LYS A 106 -15.15 18.94 4.69
N SER A 107 -13.90 18.54 4.70
CA SER A 107 -13.25 17.91 5.84
C SER A 107 -11.88 18.55 6.03
N GLY A 108 -11.65 19.10 7.21
CA GLY A 108 -10.39 19.78 7.52
C GLY A 108 -9.20 18.84 7.67
N GLY A 109 -8.04 19.44 7.85
CA GLY A 109 -6.75 18.77 7.99
C GLY A 109 -5.96 18.77 6.68
N SER A 110 -5.40 17.63 6.28
CA SER A 110 -4.55 17.53 5.09
C SER A 110 -5.34 17.76 3.79
N GLY A 111 -4.70 18.40 2.82
CA GLY A 111 -5.16 18.56 1.44
C GLY A 111 -5.66 19.94 1.08
N LEU A 112 -5.99 20.13 -0.19
CA LEU A 112 -6.27 21.41 -0.84
C LEU A 112 -7.76 21.66 -1.06
N MET A 113 -8.57 20.59 -1.26
CA MET A 113 -9.99 20.72 -1.63
C MET A 113 -10.82 21.48 -0.57
N GLN A 114 -10.40 21.46 0.69
CA GLN A 114 -11.06 22.22 1.77
C GLN A 114 -11.06 23.75 1.55
N PHE A 115 -10.19 24.27 0.69
CA PHE A 115 -10.06 25.69 0.36
C PHE A 115 -10.76 26.07 -0.95
N PHE A 116 -11.35 25.10 -1.66
CA PHE A 116 -12.08 25.38 -2.90
C PHE A 116 -13.39 26.09 -2.57
N LYS A 117 -13.81 26.95 -3.52
CA LYS A 117 -15.08 27.65 -3.42
C LYS A 117 -16.25 26.68 -3.65
N ASP A 118 -17.36 26.87 -2.93
CA ASP A 118 -18.58 26.09 -3.20
C ASP A 118 -18.96 26.19 -4.68
N SER A 119 -19.51 25.12 -5.20
CA SER A 119 -19.89 24.97 -6.61
C SER A 119 -18.70 24.94 -7.60
N THR A 120 -17.45 24.74 -7.13
CA THR A 120 -16.32 24.48 -8.03
C THR A 120 -16.54 23.17 -8.80
N GLN A 121 -16.45 23.27 -10.13
CA GLN A 121 -16.46 22.09 -11.00
C GLN A 121 -15.11 21.38 -10.97
N THR A 122 -15.14 20.08 -10.94
CA THR A 122 -13.99 19.19 -10.95
C THR A 122 -14.35 17.86 -11.63
N ASP A 123 -13.53 16.83 -11.52
CA ASP A 123 -13.84 15.48 -11.99
C ASP A 123 -13.35 14.41 -11.03
N LEU A 124 -13.77 13.16 -11.24
CA LEU A 124 -13.39 12.05 -10.38
C LEU A 124 -11.89 11.76 -10.39
N SER A 125 -11.20 11.98 -11.53
CA SER A 125 -9.75 11.78 -11.65
C SER A 125 -8.98 12.77 -10.77
N THR A 126 -9.44 14.02 -10.70
CA THR A 126 -8.91 15.06 -9.82
C THR A 126 -9.10 14.69 -8.34
N LEU A 127 -10.29 14.15 -7.97
CA LEU A 127 -10.51 13.69 -6.59
C LEU A 127 -9.54 12.58 -6.22
N ALA A 128 -9.36 11.59 -7.10
CA ALA A 128 -8.41 10.48 -6.87
C ALA A 128 -6.96 10.98 -6.75
N ALA A 129 -6.55 11.92 -7.61
CA ALA A 129 -5.22 12.52 -7.58
C ALA A 129 -4.98 13.29 -6.28
N LEU A 130 -5.88 14.18 -5.87
CA LEU A 130 -5.75 14.94 -4.64
C LEU A 130 -5.75 14.02 -3.40
N MET A 131 -6.61 12.99 -3.38
CA MET A 131 -6.66 12.01 -2.30
C MET A 131 -5.30 11.32 -2.09
N ILE A 132 -4.63 10.94 -3.15
CA ILE A 132 -3.37 10.20 -3.07
C ILE A 132 -2.20 11.17 -2.93
N SER A 133 -2.02 12.10 -3.88
CA SER A 133 -0.82 12.95 -3.96
C SER A 133 -0.72 13.93 -2.79
N TYR A 134 -1.79 14.65 -2.49
CA TYR A 134 -1.83 15.62 -1.38
C TYR A 134 -2.46 15.06 -0.11
N SER A 135 -2.75 13.77 -0.08
CA SER A 135 -3.40 13.16 1.08
C SER A 135 -4.69 13.88 1.50
N ASP A 136 -5.45 14.42 0.56
CA ASP A 136 -6.60 15.30 0.79
C ASP A 136 -7.73 14.56 1.53
N ASN A 137 -8.16 15.12 2.67
CA ASN A 137 -9.17 14.51 3.53
C ASN A 137 -10.59 14.69 2.98
N THR A 138 -10.87 15.82 2.35
CA THR A 138 -12.17 16.10 1.72
C THR A 138 -12.42 15.12 0.59
N THR A 139 -11.45 14.97 -0.33
CA THR A 139 -11.58 14.03 -1.44
C THR A 139 -11.56 12.58 -0.98
N ALA A 140 -10.84 12.23 0.09
CA ALA A 140 -10.82 10.88 0.64
C ALA A 140 -12.21 10.44 1.13
N LEU A 141 -12.89 11.26 1.92
CA LEU A 141 -14.24 10.94 2.41
C LEU A 141 -15.29 10.99 1.29
N TRP A 142 -15.09 11.84 0.30
CA TRP A 142 -15.94 11.87 -0.88
C TRP A 142 -15.74 10.61 -1.74
N CYS A 143 -14.51 10.23 -2.05
CA CYS A 143 -14.19 8.98 -2.76
C CYS A 143 -14.67 7.74 -1.99
N GLN A 144 -14.52 7.70 -0.65
CA GLN A 144 -15.06 6.61 0.18
C GLN A 144 -16.58 6.45 -0.02
N ARG A 145 -17.33 7.56 -0.02
CA ARG A 145 -18.77 7.54 -0.27
C ARG A 145 -19.09 7.04 -1.69
N LEU A 146 -18.37 7.53 -2.71
CA LEU A 146 -18.54 7.11 -4.11
C LEU A 146 -18.20 5.64 -4.31
N ALA A 147 -17.24 5.11 -3.58
CA ALA A 147 -16.89 3.68 -3.56
C ALA A 147 -17.94 2.79 -2.90
N GLY A 148 -19.03 3.36 -2.37
CA GLY A 148 -20.11 2.65 -1.68
C GLY A 148 -19.93 2.50 -0.17
N GLY A 149 -19.07 3.34 0.42
CA GLY A 149 -18.81 3.37 1.86
C GLY A 149 -17.87 2.27 2.36
N GLY A 150 -17.51 2.37 3.65
CA GLY A 150 -16.53 1.46 4.23
C GLY A 150 -16.95 -0.01 4.24
N ILE A 151 -18.23 -0.32 4.41
CA ILE A 151 -18.74 -1.72 4.36
C ILE A 151 -18.41 -2.36 3.00
N THR A 152 -18.70 -1.64 1.91
CA THR A 152 -18.45 -2.15 0.55
C THR A 152 -16.96 -2.34 0.29
N ILE A 153 -16.14 -1.35 0.67
CA ILE A 153 -14.68 -1.42 0.54
C ILE A 153 -14.12 -2.59 1.37
N ASN A 154 -14.55 -2.74 2.63
CA ASN A 154 -14.07 -3.81 3.50
C ASN A 154 -14.42 -5.22 2.99
N ARG A 155 -15.61 -5.38 2.38
CA ARG A 155 -16.01 -6.64 1.73
C ARG A 155 -15.12 -6.93 0.52
N LEU A 156 -14.83 -5.93 -0.29
CA LEU A 156 -13.94 -6.06 -1.44
C LEU A 156 -12.53 -6.46 -1.00
N LEU A 157 -11.97 -5.82 0.03
CA LEU A 157 -10.64 -6.15 0.56
C LEU A 157 -10.56 -7.60 1.06
N ALA A 158 -11.60 -8.10 1.74
CA ALA A 158 -11.68 -9.48 2.20
C ALA A 158 -11.65 -10.49 1.03
N GLN A 159 -12.29 -10.18 -0.11
CA GLN A 159 -12.22 -11.01 -1.32
C GLN A 159 -10.79 -11.16 -1.87
N TYR A 160 -9.92 -10.19 -1.59
CA TYR A 160 -8.50 -10.24 -1.94
C TYR A 160 -7.62 -10.83 -0.84
N GLY A 161 -8.20 -11.38 0.25
CA GLY A 161 -7.48 -11.98 1.38
C GLY A 161 -6.86 -10.95 2.33
N LEU A 162 -7.39 -9.72 2.36
CA LEU A 162 -6.94 -8.64 3.25
C LEU A 162 -7.92 -8.54 4.42
N GLU A 163 -7.80 -9.46 5.39
CA GLU A 163 -8.80 -9.64 6.47
C GLU A 163 -8.68 -8.61 7.60
N ASN A 164 -7.50 -8.02 7.79
CA ASN A 164 -7.23 -7.06 8.87
C ASN A 164 -7.18 -5.61 8.37
N THR A 165 -7.10 -5.41 7.05
CA THR A 165 -7.13 -4.08 6.44
C THR A 165 -8.57 -3.61 6.31
N ARG A 166 -8.93 -2.55 7.06
CA ARG A 166 -10.31 -2.07 7.15
C ARG A 166 -10.38 -0.55 7.14
N VAL A 167 -11.39 -0.03 6.45
CA VAL A 167 -11.87 1.35 6.56
C VAL A 167 -12.82 1.41 7.75
N ASN A 168 -12.49 2.23 8.75
CA ASN A 168 -13.30 2.38 9.98
C ASN A 168 -14.14 3.67 9.93
N SER A 169 -13.58 4.74 9.37
CA SER A 169 -14.23 6.05 9.35
C SER A 169 -15.58 5.99 8.62
N ARG A 170 -16.62 6.57 9.23
CA ARG A 170 -17.99 6.60 8.66
C ARG A 170 -18.48 5.22 8.18
N THR A 171 -18.09 4.16 8.89
CA THR A 171 -18.42 2.77 8.55
C THR A 171 -19.28 2.18 9.65
N PRO A 172 -20.58 1.94 9.44
CA PRO A 172 -21.47 1.32 10.44
C PRO A 172 -20.90 0.01 10.97
N GLY A 173 -21.00 -0.17 12.31
CA GLY A 173 -20.49 -1.34 13.03
C GLY A 173 -18.97 -1.34 13.26
N ARG A 174 -18.29 -0.22 12.99
CA ARG A 174 -16.86 -0.08 13.23
C ARG A 174 -16.51 1.09 14.17
N GLU A 175 -17.45 1.52 14.98
CA GLU A 175 -17.31 2.65 15.89
C GLU A 175 -16.23 2.41 16.96
N ALA A 176 -16.16 1.18 17.51
CA ALA A 176 -15.14 0.78 18.47
C ALA A 176 -13.73 0.75 17.82
N ASP A 177 -13.63 0.22 16.62
CA ASP A 177 -12.37 0.20 15.85
C ASP A 177 -11.95 1.60 15.43
N TRP A 178 -12.91 2.45 15.03
CA TRP A 178 -12.63 3.85 14.73
C TRP A 178 -12.08 4.61 15.95
N LYS A 179 -12.64 4.37 17.12
CA LYS A 179 -12.14 4.96 18.37
C LYS A 179 -10.71 4.50 18.68
N LYS A 180 -10.38 3.24 18.37
CA LYS A 180 -9.09 2.62 18.68
C LYS A 180 -8.01 2.90 17.63
N PHE A 181 -8.35 2.87 16.35
CA PHE A 181 -7.41 2.90 15.24
C PHE A 181 -7.61 4.10 14.29
N GLY A 182 -8.59 4.96 14.56
CA GLY A 182 -8.92 6.07 13.69
C GLY A 182 -9.56 5.64 12.37
N TRP A 183 -9.22 6.31 11.27
CA TRP A 183 -9.88 6.16 9.98
C TRP A 183 -9.79 4.76 9.38
N GLY A 184 -8.77 4.00 9.73
CA GLY A 184 -8.60 2.64 9.27
C GLY A 184 -7.52 1.91 10.04
N GLN A 185 -7.45 0.61 9.79
CA GLN A 185 -6.49 -0.30 10.38
C GLN A 185 -5.93 -1.26 9.34
N THR A 186 -4.73 -1.78 9.59
CA THR A 186 -4.08 -2.78 8.74
C THR A 186 -2.98 -3.51 9.51
N THR A 187 -2.44 -4.57 8.91
CA THR A 187 -1.16 -5.16 9.33
C THR A 187 -0.06 -4.78 8.33
N PRO A 188 1.21 -4.73 8.74
CA PRO A 188 2.32 -4.46 7.83
C PRO A 188 2.34 -5.38 6.60
N LYS A 189 2.09 -6.65 6.81
CA LYS A 189 2.08 -7.65 5.73
C LYS A 189 0.93 -7.44 4.75
N GLU A 190 -0.28 -7.17 5.22
CA GLU A 190 -1.42 -6.96 4.33
C GLU A 190 -1.29 -5.68 3.51
N MET A 191 -0.83 -4.59 4.11
CA MET A 191 -0.68 -3.33 3.40
C MET A 191 0.41 -3.40 2.32
N ALA A 192 1.55 -3.99 2.62
CA ALA A 192 2.58 -4.23 1.61
C ALA A 192 2.08 -5.15 0.49
N ASN A 193 1.37 -6.24 0.83
CA ASN A 193 0.78 -7.15 -0.15
C ASN A 193 -0.28 -6.48 -1.02
N LEU A 194 -1.04 -5.53 -0.50
CA LEU A 194 -1.97 -4.73 -1.29
C LEU A 194 -1.23 -3.97 -2.40
N LEU A 195 -0.13 -3.31 -2.07
CA LEU A 195 0.68 -2.60 -3.07
C LEU A 195 1.35 -3.56 -4.07
N VAL A 196 1.82 -4.73 -3.63
CA VAL A 196 2.32 -5.78 -4.52
C VAL A 196 1.23 -6.24 -5.50
N LYS A 197 0.00 -6.46 -5.03
CA LYS A 197 -1.13 -6.84 -5.90
C LYS A 197 -1.44 -5.74 -6.93
N ILE A 198 -1.43 -4.46 -6.52
CA ILE A 198 -1.58 -3.32 -7.44
C ILE A 198 -0.45 -3.33 -8.47
N ARG A 199 0.82 -3.43 -8.05
CA ARG A 199 1.99 -3.45 -8.94
C ARG A 199 1.95 -4.60 -9.96
N LYS A 200 1.41 -5.76 -9.56
CA LYS A 200 1.29 -6.96 -10.41
C LYS A 200 0.02 -7.01 -11.26
N GLY A 201 -0.84 -5.98 -11.25
CA GLY A 201 -2.08 -5.97 -12.05
C GLY A 201 -3.19 -6.87 -11.49
N LEU A 202 -3.12 -7.24 -10.20
CA LEU A 202 -4.00 -8.23 -9.57
C LEU A 202 -5.14 -7.61 -8.74
N MET A 203 -5.23 -6.28 -8.67
CA MET A 203 -6.32 -5.59 -7.97
C MET A 203 -7.34 -5.04 -8.95
N VAL A 204 -8.60 -5.41 -8.81
CA VAL A 204 -9.75 -5.00 -9.64
C VAL A 204 -9.61 -5.48 -11.09
N SER A 205 -8.68 -4.94 -11.85
CA SER A 205 -8.26 -5.38 -13.19
C SER A 205 -6.83 -4.91 -13.48
N PRO A 206 -6.14 -5.47 -14.49
CA PRO A 206 -4.81 -4.99 -14.88
C PRO A 206 -4.78 -3.49 -15.19
N ALA A 207 -5.78 -2.99 -15.93
CA ALA A 207 -5.87 -1.56 -16.29
C ALA A 207 -6.14 -0.67 -15.06
N ALA A 208 -7.03 -1.09 -14.16
CA ALA A 208 -7.30 -0.40 -12.90
C ALA A 208 -6.05 -0.36 -12.01
N SER A 209 -5.37 -1.49 -11.88
CA SER A 209 -4.13 -1.61 -11.12
C SER A 209 -3.02 -0.69 -11.65
N GLU A 210 -2.83 -0.65 -12.97
CA GLU A 210 -1.87 0.25 -13.61
C GLU A 210 -2.18 1.71 -13.30
N ARG A 211 -3.44 2.12 -13.42
CA ARG A 211 -3.84 3.50 -13.12
C ARG A 211 -3.67 3.83 -11.65
N MET A 212 -4.04 2.92 -10.74
CA MET A 212 -3.81 3.09 -9.29
C MET A 212 -2.31 3.23 -8.98
N TYR A 213 -1.46 2.40 -9.60
CA TYR A 213 -0.02 2.48 -9.42
C TYR A 213 0.54 3.83 -9.87
N ARG A 214 0.14 4.33 -11.06
CA ARG A 214 0.54 5.66 -11.55
C ARG A 214 0.13 6.79 -10.60
N LEU A 215 -1.04 6.73 -9.97
CA LEU A 215 -1.44 7.71 -8.96
C LEU A 215 -0.51 7.67 -7.74
N LEU A 216 -0.10 6.48 -7.30
CA LEU A 216 0.79 6.29 -6.16
C LEU A 216 2.24 6.72 -6.46
N THR A 217 2.66 6.83 -7.74
CA THR A 217 3.99 7.36 -8.10
C THR A 217 4.07 8.89 -8.10
N HIS A 218 2.97 9.60 -7.82
CA HIS A 218 2.91 11.06 -7.81
C HIS A 218 2.62 11.60 -6.42
N ILE A 219 3.31 11.10 -5.40
CA ILE A 219 3.17 11.60 -4.05
C ILE A 219 3.88 12.94 -3.88
N TYR A 220 3.24 13.89 -3.20
CA TYR A 220 3.83 15.20 -2.91
C TYR A 220 4.80 15.15 -1.71
N TYR A 221 4.49 14.31 -0.73
CA TYR A 221 5.27 14.18 0.50
C TYR A 221 6.37 13.14 0.31
N ASP A 222 7.60 13.56 0.17
CA ASP A 222 8.76 12.72 -0.14
C ASP A 222 9.93 12.87 0.88
N GLU A 223 9.71 13.62 1.94
CA GLU A 223 10.71 13.98 2.94
C GLU A 223 11.03 12.89 3.98
N TYR A 224 10.31 11.76 3.95
CA TYR A 224 10.53 10.66 4.90
C TYR A 224 11.32 9.50 4.27
N ALA A 225 10.72 8.29 4.17
CA ALA A 225 11.43 7.14 3.60
C ALA A 225 11.89 7.38 2.15
N LEU A 226 11.12 8.12 1.36
CA LEU A 226 11.47 8.41 -0.03
C LEU A 226 12.74 9.25 -0.18
N SER A 227 13.04 10.14 0.78
CA SER A 227 14.23 10.99 0.73
C SER A 227 15.55 10.21 0.74
N GLU A 228 15.51 8.93 1.11
CA GLU A 228 16.66 8.02 1.16
C GLU A 228 16.75 7.10 -0.07
N ILE A 229 15.99 7.38 -1.12
CA ILE A 229 16.00 6.68 -2.40
C ILE A 229 16.40 7.65 -3.49
N PRO A 230 17.29 7.27 -4.44
CA PRO A 230 17.73 8.19 -5.49
C PRO A 230 16.53 8.78 -6.25
N PRO A 231 16.51 10.09 -6.52
CA PRO A 231 15.37 10.78 -7.14
C PRO A 231 15.11 10.35 -8.60
N TYR A 232 16.04 9.65 -9.23
CA TYR A 232 15.89 9.06 -10.57
C TYR A 232 15.30 7.64 -10.54
N VAL A 233 15.06 7.07 -9.35
CA VAL A 233 14.41 5.77 -9.17
C VAL A 233 12.93 6.00 -8.95
N GLN A 234 12.08 5.38 -9.77
CA GLN A 234 10.64 5.50 -9.59
C GLN A 234 10.21 4.79 -8.31
N THR A 235 9.39 5.49 -7.53
CA THR A 235 8.76 4.96 -6.33
C THR A 235 7.25 5.14 -6.39
N ALA A 236 6.50 4.27 -5.72
CA ALA A 236 5.09 4.45 -5.45
C ALA A 236 4.88 4.44 -3.93
N SER A 237 4.26 5.47 -3.38
CA SER A 237 4.19 5.63 -1.93
C SER A 237 2.86 6.20 -1.45
N LYS A 238 2.60 5.97 -0.16
CA LYS A 238 1.62 6.70 0.64
C LYS A 238 2.09 6.72 2.09
N GLN A 239 1.99 7.89 2.71
CA GLN A 239 2.26 8.07 4.14
C GLN A 239 0.98 8.32 4.92
N GLY A 240 1.07 8.08 6.24
CA GLY A 240 -0.01 8.34 7.18
C GLY A 240 0.50 8.74 8.56
N MET A 241 -0.16 9.71 9.19
CA MET A 241 0.23 10.20 10.49
C MET A 241 -0.97 10.61 11.34
N ILE A 242 -0.89 10.28 12.61
CA ILE A 242 -1.71 10.78 13.71
C ILE A 242 -0.81 10.99 14.92
N ASN A 243 -1.32 11.57 16.01
CA ASN A 243 -0.49 11.99 17.16
C ASN A 243 0.48 10.94 17.69
N ASP A 244 0.09 9.67 17.73
CA ASP A 244 0.86 8.57 18.32
C ASP A 244 1.18 7.42 17.35
N SER A 245 1.07 7.69 16.05
CA SER A 245 1.37 6.72 14.99
C SER A 245 1.87 7.41 13.71
N ARG A 246 2.88 6.84 13.11
CA ARG A 246 3.43 7.21 11.80
C ARG A 246 3.57 5.96 10.94
N SER A 247 3.30 6.11 9.66
CA SER A 247 3.42 4.98 8.72
C SER A 247 3.75 5.44 7.32
N GLU A 248 4.49 4.62 6.60
CA GLU A 248 4.77 4.83 5.18
C GLU A 248 4.82 3.51 4.43
N LEU A 249 4.09 3.46 3.33
CA LEU A 249 4.04 2.38 2.37
C LEU A 249 4.86 2.78 1.14
N VAL A 250 5.85 1.98 0.76
CA VAL A 250 6.73 2.30 -0.37
C VAL A 250 6.97 1.07 -1.23
N MET A 251 6.81 1.22 -2.53
CA MET A 251 7.35 0.34 -3.56
C MET A 251 8.48 1.06 -4.27
N VAL A 252 9.63 0.41 -4.39
CA VAL A 252 10.82 0.92 -5.10
C VAL A 252 11.02 0.10 -6.35
N ASN A 253 11.04 0.75 -7.51
CA ASN A 253 11.38 0.10 -8.78
C ASN A 253 12.91 0.12 -8.96
N ALA A 254 13.59 -0.71 -8.17
CA ALA A 254 15.04 -0.74 -8.09
C ALA A 254 15.67 -1.50 -9.27
N PRO A 255 16.89 -1.15 -9.70
CA PRO A 255 17.57 -1.76 -10.86
C PRO A 255 17.72 -3.28 -10.77
N HIS A 256 18.00 -3.82 -9.58
CA HIS A 256 18.19 -5.26 -9.40
C HIS A 256 16.91 -6.02 -9.05
N GLY A 257 15.79 -5.32 -8.89
CA GLY A 257 14.47 -5.88 -8.69
C GLY A 257 13.61 -5.04 -7.75
N ASP A 258 12.33 -4.92 -8.10
CA ASP A 258 11.35 -4.19 -7.28
C ASP A 258 11.30 -4.76 -5.85
N TYR A 259 11.25 -3.89 -4.86
CA TYR A 259 10.94 -4.27 -3.49
C TYR A 259 9.90 -3.34 -2.88
N VAL A 260 9.10 -3.89 -1.98
CA VAL A 260 8.10 -3.15 -1.22
C VAL A 260 8.44 -3.20 0.26
N PHE A 261 8.16 -2.12 0.95
CA PHE A 261 8.12 -2.13 2.41
C PHE A 261 6.96 -1.27 2.93
N TYR A 262 6.45 -1.68 4.09
CA TYR A 262 5.53 -0.89 4.87
C TYR A 262 6.07 -0.78 6.29
N ILE A 263 6.29 0.45 6.74
CA ILE A 263 6.69 0.79 8.11
C ILE A 263 5.48 1.38 8.80
N ALA A 264 5.15 0.88 9.98
CA ALA A 264 4.13 1.44 10.83
C ALA A 264 4.63 1.51 12.27
N THR A 265 4.34 2.61 12.96
CA THR A 265 4.63 2.78 14.37
C THR A 265 3.36 3.11 15.12
N LYS A 266 3.27 2.70 16.39
CA LYS A 266 2.19 3.07 17.31
C LYS A 266 2.73 3.14 18.73
N ASN A 267 1.95 3.79 19.63
CA ASN A 267 2.37 4.00 21.03
C ASN A 267 3.74 4.71 21.11
N ILE A 268 3.97 5.66 20.20
CA ILE A 268 5.26 6.36 20.11
C ILE A 268 5.44 7.32 21.27
N ALA A 269 6.66 7.38 21.82
CA ALA A 269 6.99 8.31 22.90
C ALA A 269 7.08 9.76 22.38
N ASP A 270 7.76 9.95 21.24
CA ASP A 270 7.85 11.25 20.56
C ASP A 270 6.57 11.49 19.72
N LYS A 271 5.69 12.37 20.22
CA LYS A 271 4.45 12.77 19.55
C LYS A 271 4.57 14.07 18.77
N SER A 272 5.77 14.60 18.62
CA SER A 272 6.00 15.84 17.88
C SER A 272 5.62 15.68 16.41
N TRP A 273 5.24 16.81 15.79
CA TRP A 273 4.97 16.89 14.34
C TRP A 273 6.20 17.38 13.56
N LYS A 274 7.37 17.42 14.23
CA LYS A 274 8.63 17.83 13.61
C LYS A 274 9.15 16.74 12.69
N THR A 275 9.87 17.13 11.67
CA THR A 275 10.57 16.20 10.77
C THR A 275 11.64 15.38 11.49
N THR A 276 12.09 15.86 12.65
CA THR A 276 13.00 15.16 13.59
C THR A 276 12.30 14.14 14.49
N ASN A 277 10.98 13.94 14.37
CA ASN A 277 10.25 12.90 15.09
C ASN A 277 10.93 11.55 14.95
N GLU A 278 11.07 10.81 16.06
CA GLU A 278 11.80 9.53 16.10
C GLU A 278 11.29 8.53 15.05
N SER A 279 9.97 8.45 14.83
CA SER A 279 9.39 7.53 13.85
C SER A 279 9.77 7.89 12.42
N TRP A 280 9.86 9.18 12.08
CA TRP A 280 10.29 9.63 10.76
C TRP A 280 11.79 9.41 10.54
N GLN A 281 12.60 9.68 11.56
CA GLN A 281 14.03 9.36 11.51
C GLN A 281 14.25 7.84 11.36
N LEU A 282 13.43 7.02 12.03
CA LEU A 282 13.46 5.58 11.88
C LEU A 282 13.09 5.15 10.45
N ALA A 283 12.04 5.74 9.87
CA ALA A 283 11.63 5.45 8.49
C ALA A 283 12.75 5.75 7.49
N ARG A 284 13.42 6.92 7.61
CA ARG A 284 14.60 7.27 6.80
C ARG A 284 15.72 6.25 6.97
N LYS A 285 16.12 5.94 8.19
CA LYS A 285 17.21 4.98 8.49
C LYS A 285 16.92 3.59 7.91
N ILE A 286 15.67 3.13 8.03
CA ILE A 286 15.27 1.83 7.46
C ILE A 286 15.30 1.91 5.93
N SER A 287 14.80 2.98 5.32
CA SER A 287 14.81 3.15 3.86
C SER A 287 16.22 3.18 3.30
N ALA A 288 17.13 3.98 3.89
CA ALA A 288 18.55 4.01 3.53
C ALA A 288 19.19 2.62 3.66
N TYR A 289 18.90 1.90 4.75
CA TYR A 289 19.40 0.55 4.94
C TYR A 289 18.90 -0.40 3.85
N LEU A 290 17.61 -0.34 3.50
CA LEU A 290 17.02 -1.20 2.47
C LEU A 290 17.57 -0.89 1.09
N TRP A 291 17.76 0.39 0.75
CA TRP A 291 18.41 0.80 -0.49
C TRP A 291 19.80 0.18 -0.62
N ASN A 292 20.67 0.40 0.37
CA ASN A 292 22.03 -0.16 0.39
C ASN A 292 22.05 -1.70 0.41
N TYR A 293 21.04 -2.32 1.01
CA TYR A 293 20.92 -3.78 1.07
C TYR A 293 20.59 -4.40 -0.29
N PHE A 294 19.64 -3.79 -1.04
CA PHE A 294 19.21 -4.31 -2.34
C PHE A 294 20.04 -3.77 -3.49
N GLU A 295 20.67 -2.61 -3.33
CA GLU A 295 21.49 -1.94 -4.32
C GLU A 295 22.92 -1.68 -3.78
N PRO A 296 23.67 -2.71 -3.38
CA PRO A 296 24.95 -2.56 -2.66
C PRO A 296 26.06 -1.93 -3.50
N GLN A 297 25.88 -1.85 -4.82
CA GLN A 297 26.84 -1.20 -5.74
C GLN A 297 26.49 0.28 -5.98
N SER A 298 25.36 0.75 -5.46
CA SER A 298 24.97 2.16 -5.57
C SER A 298 25.84 3.00 -4.66
N ALA A 299 26.55 3.97 -5.24
CA ALA A 299 27.30 4.97 -4.51
C ALA A 299 26.44 6.20 -4.15
N TRP A 300 25.15 6.17 -4.43
CA TRP A 300 24.29 7.32 -4.18
C TRP A 300 23.97 7.47 -2.69
N GLU A 301 24.11 8.68 -2.21
CA GLU A 301 23.66 9.15 -0.91
C GLU A 301 22.89 10.46 -1.08
N PRO A 302 21.95 10.80 -0.18
CA PRO A 302 21.31 12.11 -0.20
C PRO A 302 22.36 13.23 -0.13
N ALA A 303 22.23 14.25 -0.96
CA ALA A 303 23.17 15.36 -0.96
C ALA A 303 23.23 16.03 0.41
N LYS A 304 24.43 16.44 0.84
CA LYS A 304 24.63 17.11 2.14
C LYS A 304 23.69 18.33 2.26
N GLY A 305 22.88 18.35 3.31
CA GLY A 305 21.93 19.42 3.60
C GLY A 305 20.60 19.30 2.87
N THR A 306 20.31 18.18 2.17
CA THR A 306 18.99 17.94 1.57
C THR A 306 17.87 18.07 2.60
N HIS A 307 18.03 17.45 3.76
CA HIS A 307 17.01 17.45 4.82
C HIS A 307 16.76 18.83 5.47
N ARG A 308 17.66 19.81 5.30
CA ARG A 308 17.41 21.16 5.83
C ARG A 308 16.21 21.87 5.21
N TYR A 309 15.78 21.45 4.03
CA TYR A 309 14.60 22.01 3.37
C TYR A 309 13.28 21.48 3.95
N THR A 310 13.37 20.39 4.72
CA THR A 310 12.24 19.76 5.40
C THR A 310 12.41 19.79 6.93
N ASP A 311 13.66 19.92 7.42
CA ASP A 311 13.96 20.03 8.84
C ASP A 311 13.47 21.39 9.38
N GLY A 312 12.61 21.34 10.39
CA GLY A 312 12.02 22.54 11.01
C GLY A 312 10.65 22.92 10.48
N MET A 313 10.09 22.23 9.50
CA MET A 313 8.67 22.39 9.19
C MET A 313 7.84 21.81 10.36
N GLU A 314 7.04 22.68 10.97
CA GLU A 314 5.99 22.28 11.91
C GLU A 314 4.68 22.17 11.11
N TYR A 315 4.06 21.00 11.15
CA TYR A 315 2.75 20.77 10.51
C TYR A 315 1.60 20.97 11.49
#